data_82f2cf436a2de0da8a45c6b20cbb4cbb
#
_entry.id   82f2cf436a2de0da8a45c6b20cbb4cbb
#
_cell.length_a   1.000
_cell.length_b   1.000
_cell.length_c   1.000
_cell.angle_alpha   90.00
_cell.angle_beta   90.00
_cell.angle_gamma   90.00
#
_symmetry.space_group_name_H-M   'P 1'
#
loop_
_entity.id
_entity.type
_entity.pdbx_description
1 polymer ?
#
loop_
_entity_poly.entity_id
_entity_poly.type
_entity_poly.pdbx_seq_one_letter_code
_entity_poly.pdbx_strand_id
1 'polypeptide(L)'
;MGFLLTLTVLSSCTGGIEKDVNPSLQYSISMSEPSNHLVHVILNYKGLNEDTIDFKMPLWMPGYYQIMEYSKEVRNFSANNSNDKNVPIIKADRNTWRVVPGKSTSFSISYDVYSDRNFVACNYLDTTHGYIVPAATFIYPSGHLDVPVRLKIMPFSGWKNVATGLDKADGKADEYTAPDFDILYDCPILIGNLEELPSFKINGVVHRFLAYNPGIFNRDTFISGLEKTVWAAIDMMGDIPYSNYTFIGIGPGYGGIEHLNNTTVSFSGNGLEKPGAMIRMLKFLGHEYFHHYNVKRIRPYELGPFDYDRENRTNLLWVSEGLTVYYEYLIVRRSELMSDDELLTSIESNINAIENDAGRQYQSLSQASYETWDDGPFGNRPGGADKSISYYDKGPLIGMILDFSIRNATENKKSLDDVMRFLYRHYYKNLNRGFTDAEFQQACQDIAGISLSREFEYVYTTKEIDYSTYLSYAGLKLTEGKDSKTGKRKFRITRQDNLNPSQMSIFRSWCGY
;
A
#
# COMPACT_ATOMS: atom_id res chain seq x y z
N MET A 1 -22.14 70.41 48.80
CA MET A 1 -22.76 70.09 47.50
C MET A 1 -22.17 68.77 47.07
N GLY A 2 -22.82 67.66 47.47
CA GLY A 2 -22.31 66.30 47.16
C GLY A 2 -23.09 65.73 46.02
N PHE A 3 -22.38 65.19 45.04
CA PHE A 3 -22.94 64.46 43.91
C PHE A 3 -22.92 62.94 44.24
N LEU A 4 -24.08 62.35 44.34
CA LEU A 4 -24.24 60.88 44.44
C LEU A 4 -24.18 60.33 43.01
N LEU A 5 -23.19 59.47 42.74
CA LEU A 5 -23.14 58.66 41.51
C LEU A 5 -23.82 57.31 41.81
N THR A 6 -24.94 57.07 41.15
CA THR A 6 -25.62 55.77 41.14
C THR A 6 -24.94 54.83 40.13
N LEU A 7 -24.33 53.73 40.59
CA LEU A 7 -23.79 52.66 39.75
C LEU A 7 -24.94 51.73 39.37
N THR A 8 -25.28 51.70 38.08
CA THR A 8 -26.17 50.68 37.48
C THR A 8 -25.34 49.43 37.11
N VAL A 9 -25.58 48.33 37.80
CA VAL A 9 -25.00 47.02 37.49
C VAL A 9 -25.76 46.43 36.30
N LEU A 10 -25.14 46.39 35.11
CA LEU A 10 -25.60 45.61 33.98
C LEU A 10 -25.22 44.15 34.21
N SER A 11 -26.19 43.31 34.46
CA SER A 11 -26.06 41.87 34.48
C SER A 11 -25.84 41.38 33.04
N SER A 12 -24.61 41.02 32.66
CA SER A 12 -24.32 40.35 31.41
C SER A 12 -24.72 38.87 31.53
N CYS A 13 -25.71 38.46 30.76
CA CYS A 13 -25.95 37.05 30.49
C CYS A 13 -24.72 36.48 29.79
N THR A 14 -23.93 35.71 30.50
CA THR A 14 -22.92 34.82 29.89
C THR A 14 -23.68 33.69 29.21
N GLY A 15 -23.93 33.82 27.90
CA GLY A 15 -24.24 32.68 27.07
C GLY A 15 -23.04 31.72 27.18
N GLY A 16 -23.29 30.54 27.73
CA GLY A 16 -22.30 29.49 27.74
C GLY A 16 -21.89 29.20 26.28
N ILE A 17 -20.63 29.41 25.98
CA ILE A 17 -20.01 28.88 24.76
C ILE A 17 -20.15 27.37 24.93
N GLU A 18 -21.05 26.72 24.17
CA GLU A 18 -21.00 25.28 23.97
C GLU A 18 -19.57 24.98 23.47
N LYS A 19 -18.81 24.28 24.30
CA LYS A 19 -17.54 23.74 23.87
C LYS A 19 -17.85 22.85 22.66
N ASP A 20 -17.30 23.18 21.49
CA ASP A 20 -17.26 22.28 20.35
C ASP A 20 -16.73 20.95 20.85
N VAL A 21 -17.64 20.00 21.04
CA VAL A 21 -17.28 18.64 21.43
C VAL A 21 -16.77 17.99 20.15
N ASN A 22 -15.46 17.83 20.02
CA ASN A 22 -14.89 17.07 18.91
C ASN A 22 -15.64 15.74 18.78
N PRO A 23 -16.09 15.38 17.57
CA PRO A 23 -16.81 14.14 17.37
C PRO A 23 -15.97 12.96 17.84
N SER A 24 -16.63 12.01 18.49
CA SER A 24 -16.00 10.78 18.99
C SER A 24 -16.64 9.58 18.31
N LEU A 25 -15.80 8.81 17.61
CA LEU A 25 -16.17 7.59 16.93
C LEU A 25 -15.54 6.40 17.64
N GLN A 26 -16.36 5.54 18.21
CA GLN A 26 -15.91 4.35 18.92
C GLN A 26 -16.53 3.11 18.26
N TYR A 27 -15.69 2.36 17.54
CA TYR A 27 -16.08 1.07 17.00
C TYR A 27 -15.80 -0.05 17.98
N SER A 28 -16.63 -1.06 17.95
CA SER A 28 -16.31 -2.38 18.48
C SER A 28 -16.64 -3.45 17.46
N ILE A 29 -15.77 -4.44 17.33
CA ILE A 29 -16.01 -5.62 16.51
C ILE A 29 -16.00 -6.87 17.38
N SER A 30 -16.92 -7.79 17.09
CA SER A 30 -16.99 -9.10 17.76
C SER A 30 -17.24 -10.25 16.78
N MET A 31 -16.73 -11.42 17.13
CA MET A 31 -16.79 -12.66 16.36
C MET A 31 -17.18 -13.81 17.30
N SER A 32 -18.36 -13.72 17.93
CA SER A 32 -18.80 -14.71 18.93
C SER A 32 -19.09 -16.09 18.32
N GLU A 33 -19.53 -16.12 17.05
CA GLU A 33 -19.86 -17.35 16.29
C GLU A 33 -19.17 -17.33 14.92
N PRO A 34 -17.84 -17.53 14.85
CA PRO A 34 -17.08 -17.35 13.61
C PRO A 34 -17.46 -18.33 12.50
N SER A 35 -18.15 -19.44 12.81
CA SER A 35 -18.69 -20.38 11.81
C SER A 35 -19.80 -19.80 10.92
N ASN A 36 -20.42 -18.68 11.30
CA ASN A 36 -21.42 -18.01 10.50
C ASN A 36 -20.83 -16.96 9.55
N HIS A 37 -19.51 -16.73 9.62
CA HIS A 37 -18.75 -15.75 8.82
C HIS A 37 -19.21 -14.30 9.04
N LEU A 38 -19.84 -13.97 10.18
CA LEU A 38 -20.31 -12.63 10.48
C LEU A 38 -19.40 -11.92 11.47
N VAL A 39 -18.86 -10.78 11.08
CA VAL A 39 -18.23 -9.81 11.97
C VAL A 39 -19.28 -8.83 12.40
N HIS A 40 -19.64 -8.83 13.69
CA HIS A 40 -20.59 -7.87 14.25
C HIS A 40 -19.87 -6.57 14.57
N VAL A 41 -20.41 -5.45 14.09
CA VAL A 41 -19.84 -4.10 14.25
C VAL A 41 -20.82 -3.20 14.98
N ILE A 42 -20.34 -2.51 16.00
CA ILE A 42 -21.09 -1.44 16.66
C ILE A 42 -20.25 -0.16 16.56
N LEU A 43 -20.86 0.91 16.06
CA LEU A 43 -20.33 2.27 16.10
C LEU A 43 -21.11 3.07 17.14
N ASN A 44 -20.44 3.52 18.20
CA ASN A 44 -20.96 4.53 19.09
C ASN A 44 -20.50 5.90 18.62
N TYR A 45 -21.46 6.73 18.26
CA TYR A 45 -21.27 8.05 17.69
C TYR A 45 -21.69 9.14 18.66
N LYS A 46 -20.87 10.19 18.80
CA LYS A 46 -21.17 11.35 19.64
C LYS A 46 -20.52 12.61 19.07
N GLY A 47 -21.26 13.72 19.05
CA GLY A 47 -20.69 15.06 18.92
C GLY A 47 -20.96 15.82 17.64
N LEU A 48 -21.45 15.24 16.54
CA LEU A 48 -21.92 16.03 15.39
C LEU A 48 -23.40 16.43 15.63
N ASN A 49 -23.68 17.70 15.46
CA ASN A 49 -25.04 18.24 15.66
C ASN A 49 -25.66 18.48 14.27
N GLU A 50 -25.94 17.39 13.56
CA GLU A 50 -26.58 17.42 12.25
C GLU A 50 -27.93 16.69 12.28
N ASP A 51 -28.93 17.24 11.58
CA ASP A 51 -30.25 16.62 11.48
C ASP A 51 -30.22 15.28 10.74
N THR A 52 -29.25 15.13 9.81
CA THR A 52 -29.01 13.92 9.02
C THR A 52 -27.51 13.71 8.81
N ILE A 53 -27.04 12.47 8.92
CA ILE A 53 -25.65 12.09 8.69
C ILE A 53 -25.60 10.93 7.71
N ASP A 54 -24.83 11.08 6.65
CA ASP A 54 -24.58 10.01 5.69
C ASP A 54 -23.35 9.20 6.12
N PHE A 55 -23.58 7.92 6.45
CA PHE A 55 -22.51 6.96 6.69
C PHE A 55 -22.24 6.16 5.42
N LYS A 56 -20.98 6.07 5.05
CA LYS A 56 -20.54 5.41 3.81
C LYS A 56 -19.60 4.26 4.09
N MET A 57 -19.74 3.19 3.32
CA MET A 57 -18.73 2.13 3.20
C MET A 57 -17.82 2.49 2.03
N PRO A 58 -16.46 2.45 2.18
CA PRO A 58 -15.57 2.60 1.04
C PRO A 58 -15.94 1.70 -0.14
N LEU A 59 -15.77 2.19 -1.37
CA LEU A 59 -15.95 1.37 -2.57
C LEU A 59 -14.72 0.57 -2.95
N TRP A 60 -13.55 0.93 -2.42
CA TRP A 60 -12.26 0.32 -2.67
C TRP A 60 -11.32 0.52 -1.47
N MET A 61 -10.15 -0.10 -1.50
CA MET A 61 -9.09 0.12 -0.53
C MET A 61 -7.78 0.51 -1.23
N PRO A 62 -6.94 1.38 -0.61
CA PRO A 62 -5.60 1.67 -1.11
C PRO A 62 -4.76 0.39 -1.23
N GLY A 63 -3.94 0.31 -2.31
CA GLY A 63 -3.18 -0.88 -2.66
C GLY A 63 -3.91 -1.85 -3.59
N TYR A 64 -5.25 -1.81 -3.66
CA TYR A 64 -6.03 -2.62 -4.59
C TYR A 64 -6.94 -1.73 -5.45
N TYR A 65 -6.48 -1.37 -6.62
CA TYR A 65 -7.09 -0.39 -7.53
C TYR A 65 -8.27 -0.97 -8.32
N GLN A 66 -9.28 -1.49 -7.60
CA GLN A 66 -10.51 -2.06 -8.15
C GLN A 66 -11.70 -1.69 -7.27
N ILE A 67 -12.88 -1.48 -7.88
CA ILE A 67 -14.14 -1.29 -7.14
C ILE A 67 -14.59 -2.63 -6.55
N MET A 68 -14.66 -2.70 -5.23
CA MET A 68 -14.93 -3.93 -4.47
C MET A 68 -16.38 -4.08 -4.02
N GLU A 69 -17.16 -2.99 -4.02
CA GLU A 69 -18.55 -2.96 -3.59
C GLU A 69 -18.80 -3.59 -2.19
N TYR A 70 -17.92 -3.32 -1.22
CA TYR A 70 -17.94 -3.90 0.14
C TYR A 70 -19.30 -3.79 0.84
N SER A 71 -20.09 -2.75 0.53
CA SER A 71 -21.43 -2.55 1.10
C SER A 71 -22.43 -3.68 0.80
N LYS A 72 -22.17 -4.55 -0.18
CA LYS A 72 -23.00 -5.73 -0.47
C LYS A 72 -22.91 -6.81 0.62
N GLU A 73 -21.84 -6.79 1.40
CA GLU A 73 -21.63 -7.72 2.51
C GLU A 73 -22.24 -7.23 3.82
N VAL A 74 -22.73 -5.98 3.87
CA VAL A 74 -23.36 -5.41 5.07
C VAL A 74 -24.78 -5.94 5.25
N ARG A 75 -25.09 -6.43 6.45
CA ARG A 75 -26.37 -7.02 6.84
C ARG A 75 -26.87 -6.40 8.15
N ASN A 76 -28.15 -6.52 8.44
CA ASN A 76 -28.76 -6.18 9.71
C ASN A 76 -28.46 -4.76 10.20
N PHE A 77 -28.38 -3.79 9.28
CA PHE A 77 -28.02 -2.40 9.61
C PHE A 77 -29.14 -1.72 10.40
N SER A 78 -28.84 -1.23 11.60
CA SER A 78 -29.78 -0.56 12.50
C SER A 78 -29.11 0.58 13.24
N ALA A 79 -29.90 1.55 13.74
CA ALA A 79 -29.41 2.62 14.60
C ALA A 79 -30.39 2.88 15.74
N ASN A 80 -29.83 3.11 16.94
CA ASN A 80 -30.62 3.42 18.15
C ASN A 80 -30.03 4.65 18.85
N ASN A 81 -30.90 5.48 19.44
CA ASN A 81 -30.46 6.58 20.29
C ASN A 81 -30.09 6.08 21.72
N SER A 82 -29.62 6.98 22.56
CA SER A 82 -29.22 6.67 23.95
C SER A 82 -30.34 6.10 24.86
N ASN A 83 -31.59 6.11 24.41
CA ASN A 83 -32.75 5.53 25.11
C ASN A 83 -33.23 4.25 24.44
N ASP A 84 -32.40 3.58 23.63
CA ASP A 84 -32.72 2.38 22.86
C ASP A 84 -33.90 2.52 21.89
N LYS A 85 -34.24 3.76 21.50
CA LYS A 85 -35.27 4.01 20.49
C LYS A 85 -34.65 3.99 19.12
N ASN A 86 -35.31 3.33 18.18
CA ASN A 86 -34.91 3.25 16.79
C ASN A 86 -34.74 4.65 16.17
N VAL A 87 -33.61 4.85 15.51
CA VAL A 87 -33.28 6.04 14.71
C VAL A 87 -33.57 5.71 13.25
N PRO A 88 -34.33 6.52 12.51
CA PRO A 88 -34.64 6.24 11.12
C PRO A 88 -33.39 6.19 10.24
N ILE A 89 -33.37 5.22 9.32
CA ILE A 89 -32.31 5.00 8.36
C ILE A 89 -32.92 4.93 6.96
N ILE A 90 -32.25 5.57 6.00
CA ILE A 90 -32.58 5.52 4.59
C ILE A 90 -31.35 4.99 3.83
N LYS A 91 -31.49 3.93 3.04
CA LYS A 91 -30.47 3.52 2.09
C LYS A 91 -30.44 4.53 0.94
N ALA A 92 -29.53 5.51 1.01
CA ALA A 92 -29.50 6.64 0.09
C ALA A 92 -28.82 6.31 -1.23
N ASP A 93 -27.82 5.42 -1.20
CA ASP A 93 -27.05 4.98 -2.37
C ASP A 93 -26.48 3.57 -2.13
N ARG A 94 -25.83 2.97 -3.14
CA ARG A 94 -25.24 1.61 -3.06
C ARG A 94 -24.33 1.41 -1.84
N ASN A 95 -23.57 2.45 -1.42
CA ASN A 95 -22.64 2.39 -0.28
C ASN A 95 -23.01 3.32 0.87
N THR A 96 -24.17 4.00 0.84
CA THR A 96 -24.53 5.08 1.77
C THR A 96 -25.80 4.77 2.57
N TRP A 97 -25.74 4.91 3.89
CA TRP A 97 -26.87 4.87 4.82
C TRP A 97 -27.03 6.25 5.47
N ARG A 98 -28.13 6.90 5.17
CA ARG A 98 -28.53 8.16 5.81
C ARG A 98 -29.21 7.87 7.13
N VAL A 99 -28.61 8.31 8.21
CA VAL A 99 -29.16 8.23 9.58
C VAL A 99 -29.79 9.56 9.91
N VAL A 100 -31.01 9.54 10.50
CA VAL A 100 -31.79 10.75 10.86
C VAL A 100 -31.94 10.80 12.38
N PRO A 101 -30.90 11.24 13.13
CA PRO A 101 -30.92 11.25 14.60
C PRO A 101 -31.80 12.34 15.18
N GLY A 102 -32.26 13.30 14.38
CA GLY A 102 -33.00 14.47 14.84
C GLY A 102 -32.14 15.34 15.77
N LYS A 103 -32.63 15.65 16.95
CA LYS A 103 -31.90 16.44 17.95
C LYS A 103 -30.95 15.63 18.84
N SER A 104 -30.77 14.33 18.55
CA SER A 104 -29.87 13.49 19.35
C SER A 104 -28.44 13.70 18.93
N THR A 105 -27.58 14.11 19.85
CA THR A 105 -26.15 14.28 19.65
C THR A 105 -25.36 12.99 19.85
N SER A 106 -26.04 11.88 20.22
CA SER A 106 -25.40 10.56 20.39
C SER A 106 -26.36 9.44 20.01
N PHE A 107 -25.85 8.45 19.29
CA PHE A 107 -26.58 7.24 18.89
C PHE A 107 -25.57 6.12 18.61
N SER A 108 -26.06 4.89 18.50
CA SER A 108 -25.27 3.74 18.06
C SER A 108 -25.80 3.21 16.74
N ILE A 109 -24.87 2.77 15.89
CA ILE A 109 -25.16 2.02 14.66
C ILE A 109 -24.64 0.60 14.88
N SER A 110 -25.46 -0.40 14.52
CA SER A 110 -25.10 -1.81 14.58
C SER A 110 -25.32 -2.47 13.22
N TYR A 111 -24.37 -3.28 12.76
CA TYR A 111 -24.48 -4.06 11.53
C TYR A 111 -23.56 -5.26 11.56
N ASP A 112 -23.79 -6.21 10.67
CA ASP A 112 -22.94 -7.36 10.45
C ASP A 112 -22.26 -7.24 9.10
N VAL A 113 -21.00 -7.74 9.00
CA VAL A 113 -20.26 -7.85 7.74
C VAL A 113 -19.99 -9.32 7.45
N TYR A 114 -20.49 -9.82 6.32
CA TYR A 114 -20.26 -11.19 5.89
C TYR A 114 -18.85 -11.33 5.31
N SER A 115 -18.09 -12.30 5.79
CA SER A 115 -16.63 -12.36 5.70
C SER A 115 -16.16 -13.78 5.35
N ASP A 116 -16.36 -14.23 4.11
CA ASP A 116 -16.03 -15.59 3.68
C ASP A 116 -15.00 -15.64 2.52
N ARG A 117 -14.42 -14.49 2.13
CA ARG A 117 -13.53 -14.41 0.98
C ARG A 117 -12.06 -14.38 1.39
N ASN A 118 -11.35 -15.50 1.19
CA ASN A 118 -9.90 -15.58 1.45
C ASN A 118 -9.10 -14.84 0.36
N PHE A 119 -8.95 -13.52 0.54
CA PHE A 119 -8.20 -12.65 -0.36
C PHE A 119 -7.70 -11.41 0.41
N VAL A 120 -6.50 -10.91 0.09
CA VAL A 120 -5.85 -9.79 0.79
C VAL A 120 -6.67 -8.50 0.85
N ALA A 121 -7.58 -8.27 -0.10
CA ALA A 121 -8.47 -7.11 -0.13
C ALA A 121 -9.90 -7.41 0.34
N CYS A 122 -10.14 -8.53 1.01
CA CYS A 122 -11.48 -8.95 1.48
C CYS A 122 -11.42 -9.45 2.92
N ASN A 123 -12.55 -9.36 3.62
CA ASN A 123 -12.69 -9.95 4.93
C ASN A 123 -12.81 -11.48 4.83
N TYR A 124 -12.18 -12.16 5.78
CA TYR A 124 -12.32 -13.58 5.99
C TYR A 124 -12.53 -13.89 7.48
N LEU A 125 -13.46 -14.79 7.79
CA LEU A 125 -13.73 -15.26 9.14
C LEU A 125 -14.19 -16.71 9.09
N ASP A 126 -13.53 -17.58 9.83
CA ASP A 126 -13.98 -18.94 10.10
C ASP A 126 -13.66 -19.34 11.56
N THR A 127 -13.86 -20.61 11.92
CA THR A 127 -13.58 -21.10 13.27
C THR A 127 -12.10 -21.10 13.66
N THR A 128 -11.20 -20.83 12.72
CA THR A 128 -9.75 -20.90 12.92
C THR A 128 -9.11 -19.53 13.10
N HIS A 129 -9.56 -18.53 12.35
CA HIS A 129 -9.03 -17.15 12.40
C HIS A 129 -9.97 -16.14 11.74
N GLY A 130 -9.71 -14.86 11.96
CA GLY A 130 -10.35 -13.73 11.27
C GLY A 130 -9.29 -12.83 10.63
N TYR A 131 -9.52 -12.45 9.39
CA TYR A 131 -8.80 -11.39 8.71
C TYR A 131 -9.77 -10.27 8.33
N ILE A 132 -9.55 -9.09 8.89
CA ILE A 132 -10.44 -7.94 8.77
C ILE A 132 -9.73 -6.85 7.98
N VAL A 133 -10.32 -6.47 6.86
CA VAL A 133 -9.93 -5.31 6.04
C VAL A 133 -10.75 -4.12 6.50
N PRO A 134 -10.15 -3.09 7.12
CA PRO A 134 -10.93 -2.00 7.71
C PRO A 134 -11.78 -1.23 6.70
N ALA A 135 -11.32 -1.00 5.48
CA ALA A 135 -12.11 -0.37 4.40
C ALA A 135 -13.34 -1.19 4.00
N ALA A 136 -13.29 -2.52 4.19
CA ALA A 136 -14.41 -3.43 3.95
C ALA A 136 -15.32 -3.64 5.18
N THR A 137 -15.00 -3.00 6.32
CA THR A 137 -15.64 -3.27 7.61
C THR A 137 -16.24 -2.02 8.25
N PHE A 138 -15.50 -0.91 8.26
CA PHE A 138 -15.90 0.29 9.00
C PHE A 138 -16.48 1.35 8.05
N ILE A 139 -17.72 1.73 8.30
CA ILE A 139 -18.34 2.88 7.65
C ILE A 139 -17.75 4.18 8.20
N TYR A 140 -17.76 5.26 7.43
CA TYR A 140 -17.30 6.58 7.85
C TYR A 140 -18.41 7.63 7.66
N PRO A 141 -18.48 8.67 8.51
CA PRO A 141 -19.40 9.79 8.27
C PRO A 141 -18.86 10.65 7.12
N SER A 142 -19.71 10.92 6.14
CA SER A 142 -19.35 11.69 4.94
C SER A 142 -18.85 13.09 5.30
N GLY A 143 -17.70 13.49 4.75
CA GLY A 143 -17.07 14.77 5.05
C GLY A 143 -16.20 14.78 6.32
N HIS A 144 -16.06 13.65 7.04
CA HIS A 144 -15.36 13.55 8.32
C HIS A 144 -14.36 12.38 8.35
N LEU A 145 -13.51 12.29 7.33
CA LEU A 145 -12.44 11.28 7.29
C LEU A 145 -11.29 11.60 8.27
N ASP A 146 -11.16 12.85 8.70
CA ASP A 146 -10.12 13.37 9.60
C ASP A 146 -10.44 13.21 11.10
N VAL A 147 -11.57 12.56 11.44
CA VAL A 147 -11.99 12.36 12.84
C VAL A 147 -11.26 11.17 13.46
N PRO A 148 -10.67 11.33 14.68
CA PRO A 148 -10.05 10.22 15.39
C PRO A 148 -11.02 9.09 15.71
N VAL A 149 -10.52 7.87 15.58
CA VAL A 149 -11.28 6.63 15.78
C VAL A 149 -10.67 5.82 16.92
N ARG A 150 -11.55 5.27 17.79
CA ARG A 150 -11.21 4.20 18.73
C ARG A 150 -11.84 2.90 18.28
N LEU A 151 -11.08 1.81 18.36
CA LEU A 151 -11.52 0.48 17.97
C LEU A 151 -11.31 -0.50 19.12
N LYS A 152 -12.39 -1.14 19.57
CA LYS A 152 -12.34 -2.28 20.49
C LYS A 152 -12.50 -3.58 19.71
N ILE A 153 -11.57 -4.52 19.90
CA ILE A 153 -11.61 -5.85 19.27
C ILE A 153 -12.00 -6.86 20.35
N MET A 154 -13.07 -7.60 20.09
CA MET A 154 -13.54 -8.71 20.94
C MET A 154 -13.42 -10.02 20.17
N PRO A 155 -12.26 -10.72 20.26
CA PRO A 155 -12.01 -11.95 19.55
C PRO A 155 -12.96 -13.08 19.98
N PHE A 156 -13.07 -14.11 19.14
CA PHE A 156 -13.67 -15.37 19.56
C PHE A 156 -12.92 -15.97 20.77
N SER A 157 -13.67 -16.57 21.67
CA SER A 157 -13.11 -17.19 22.88
C SER A 157 -12.07 -18.27 22.53
N GLY A 158 -10.84 -18.09 22.98
CA GLY A 158 -9.72 -18.97 22.68
C GLY A 158 -8.74 -18.48 21.62
N TRP A 159 -9.04 -17.40 20.91
CA TRP A 159 -8.06 -16.70 20.07
C TRP A 159 -7.22 -15.74 20.92
N LYS A 160 -5.90 -15.81 20.76
CA LYS A 160 -4.96 -15.16 21.70
C LYS A 160 -4.27 -13.93 21.15
N ASN A 161 -4.20 -13.79 19.82
CA ASN A 161 -3.37 -12.81 19.18
C ASN A 161 -4.17 -11.91 18.24
N VAL A 162 -3.79 -10.65 18.22
CA VAL A 162 -4.21 -9.65 17.23
C VAL A 162 -2.95 -9.05 16.63
N ALA A 163 -2.81 -9.14 15.32
CA ALA A 163 -1.76 -8.48 14.53
C ALA A 163 -2.39 -7.35 13.72
N THR A 164 -1.87 -6.14 13.87
CA THR A 164 -2.31 -4.94 13.16
C THR A 164 -1.23 -3.87 13.24
N GLY A 165 -1.30 -2.86 12.36
CA GLY A 165 -0.47 -1.67 12.42
C GLY A 165 -1.02 -0.58 13.35
N LEU A 166 -2.22 -0.73 13.91
CA LEU A 166 -2.84 0.26 14.80
C LEU A 166 -2.09 0.37 16.14
N ASP A 167 -2.01 1.59 16.65
CA ASP A 167 -1.50 1.85 17.99
C ASP A 167 -2.49 1.39 19.05
N LYS A 168 -1.99 0.77 20.12
CA LYS A 168 -2.81 0.42 21.27
C LYS A 168 -3.21 1.65 22.05
N ALA A 169 -4.47 1.69 22.50
CA ALA A 169 -4.93 2.71 23.44
C ALA A 169 -4.25 2.52 24.80
N ASP A 170 -3.88 3.62 25.43
CA ASP A 170 -3.19 3.61 26.73
C ASP A 170 -3.94 2.79 27.79
N GLY A 171 -3.23 1.85 28.39
CA GLY A 171 -3.72 1.02 29.52
C GLY A 171 -4.77 -0.03 29.14
N LYS A 172 -5.03 -0.26 27.83
CA LYS A 172 -6.04 -1.24 27.38
C LYS A 172 -5.46 -2.23 26.38
N ALA A 173 -5.67 -3.52 26.65
CA ALA A 173 -5.07 -4.59 25.85
C ALA A 173 -5.83 -4.85 24.52
N ASP A 174 -7.13 -4.57 24.50
CA ASP A 174 -8.09 -4.89 23.43
C ASP A 174 -8.62 -3.64 22.70
N GLU A 175 -8.10 -2.45 23.02
CA GLU A 175 -8.48 -1.19 22.37
C GLU A 175 -7.30 -0.60 21.58
N TYR A 176 -7.64 -0.03 20.42
CA TYR A 176 -6.71 0.56 19.47
C TYR A 176 -7.18 1.96 19.08
N THR A 177 -6.28 2.76 18.53
CA THR A 177 -6.57 4.13 18.09
C THR A 177 -6.04 4.36 16.68
N ALA A 178 -6.77 5.17 15.91
CA ALA A 178 -6.31 5.77 14.67
C ALA A 178 -6.60 7.28 14.72
N PRO A 179 -5.68 8.14 14.26
CA PRO A 179 -5.89 9.60 14.25
C PRO A 179 -6.97 10.04 13.26
N ASP A 180 -7.24 9.22 12.25
CA ASP A 180 -8.15 9.46 11.14
C ASP A 180 -8.57 8.13 10.47
N PHE A 181 -9.44 8.20 9.48
CA PHE A 181 -9.87 7.02 8.72
C PHE A 181 -8.83 6.53 7.73
N ASP A 182 -7.94 7.38 7.21
CA ASP A 182 -6.87 6.92 6.32
C ASP A 182 -5.95 5.95 7.05
N ILE A 183 -5.58 6.26 8.29
CA ILE A 183 -4.78 5.36 9.15
C ILE A 183 -5.58 4.13 9.58
N LEU A 184 -6.88 4.26 9.90
CA LEU A 184 -7.71 3.10 10.22
C LEU A 184 -7.76 2.12 9.04
N TYR A 185 -8.01 2.62 7.82
CA TYR A 185 -8.12 1.81 6.62
C TYR A 185 -6.78 1.23 6.17
N ASP A 186 -5.68 1.83 6.60
CA ASP A 186 -4.31 1.39 6.34
C ASP A 186 -3.79 0.31 7.31
N CYS A 187 -4.63 -0.17 8.22
CA CYS A 187 -4.22 -1.12 9.26
C CYS A 187 -5.12 -2.36 9.30
N PRO A 188 -4.95 -3.33 8.40
CA PRO A 188 -5.63 -4.62 8.49
C PRO A 188 -5.41 -5.31 9.83
N ILE A 189 -6.32 -6.21 10.17
CA ILE A 189 -6.35 -6.87 11.47
C ILE A 189 -6.44 -8.38 11.24
N LEU A 190 -5.41 -9.12 11.66
CA LEU A 190 -5.43 -10.58 11.69
C LEU A 190 -5.61 -11.04 13.14
N ILE A 191 -6.58 -11.93 13.36
CA ILE A 191 -7.00 -12.37 14.69
C ILE A 191 -7.04 -13.90 14.71
N GLY A 192 -6.43 -14.53 15.73
CA GLY A 192 -6.43 -15.99 15.83
C GLY A 192 -5.39 -16.49 16.81
N ASN A 193 -5.04 -17.78 16.68
CA ASN A 193 -3.87 -18.35 17.32
C ASN A 193 -2.69 -18.25 16.35
N LEU A 194 -2.08 -17.06 16.32
CA LEU A 194 -1.01 -16.70 15.39
C LEU A 194 0.34 -17.16 15.93
N GLU A 195 1.23 -17.55 15.01
CA GLU A 195 2.65 -17.73 15.31
C GLU A 195 3.38 -16.39 15.10
N GLU A 196 4.11 -15.95 16.11
CA GLU A 196 5.06 -14.86 15.97
C GLU A 196 6.44 -15.44 15.68
N LEU A 197 7.01 -15.13 14.52
CA LEU A 197 8.36 -15.50 14.17
C LEU A 197 9.37 -14.67 14.97
N PRO A 198 10.67 -15.07 15.05
CA PRO A 198 11.68 -14.26 15.71
C PRO A 198 11.69 -12.80 15.19
N SER A 199 11.57 -11.84 16.08
CA SER A 199 11.62 -10.42 15.72
C SER A 199 13.07 -9.94 15.59
N PHE A 200 13.30 -8.91 14.78
CA PHE A 200 14.61 -8.26 14.65
C PHE A 200 14.51 -6.75 14.83
N LYS A 201 15.67 -6.09 15.01
CA LYS A 201 15.73 -4.64 15.20
C LYS A 201 16.74 -4.02 14.25
N ILE A 202 16.33 -2.95 13.58
CA ILE A 202 17.21 -2.10 12.78
C ILE A 202 17.17 -0.69 13.36
N ASN A 203 18.33 -0.15 13.72
CA ASN A 203 18.46 1.17 14.38
C ASN A 203 17.53 1.36 15.60
N GLY A 204 17.29 0.26 16.35
CA GLY A 204 16.41 0.27 17.53
C GLY A 204 14.91 0.06 17.23
N VAL A 205 14.48 0.14 15.97
CA VAL A 205 13.09 -0.07 15.54
C VAL A 205 12.79 -1.56 15.39
N VAL A 206 11.71 -2.02 16.01
CA VAL A 206 11.30 -3.43 16.03
C VAL A 206 10.54 -3.78 14.75
N HIS A 207 10.93 -4.91 14.15
CA HIS A 207 10.21 -5.53 13.04
C HIS A 207 9.70 -6.91 13.48
N ARG A 208 8.41 -7.16 13.27
CA ARG A 208 7.72 -8.39 13.69
C ARG A 208 7.11 -9.07 12.48
N PHE A 209 7.01 -10.40 12.55
CA PHE A 209 6.25 -11.19 11.59
C PHE A 209 5.27 -12.09 12.35
N LEU A 210 3.98 -11.81 12.22
CA LEU A 210 2.92 -12.63 12.79
C LEU A 210 2.14 -13.30 11.66
N ALA A 211 1.93 -14.61 11.76
CA ALA A 211 1.26 -15.37 10.72
C ALA A 211 0.26 -16.40 11.26
N TYR A 212 -0.82 -16.55 10.52
CA TYR A 212 -1.71 -17.69 10.65
C TYR A 212 -1.15 -18.86 9.82
N ASN A 213 -0.98 -20.01 10.45
CA ASN A 213 -0.56 -21.27 9.81
C ASN A 213 0.61 -21.10 8.81
N PRO A 214 1.77 -20.60 9.24
CA PRO A 214 2.86 -20.27 8.33
C PRO A 214 3.54 -21.46 7.65
N GLY A 215 3.20 -22.71 8.04
CA GLY A 215 3.75 -23.93 7.46
C GLY A 215 5.12 -24.33 8.02
N ILE A 216 5.80 -25.26 7.32
CA ILE A 216 7.07 -25.84 7.76
C ILE A 216 8.21 -25.26 6.93
N PHE A 217 9.16 -24.57 7.60
CA PHE A 217 10.35 -23.99 7.00
C PHE A 217 11.38 -23.62 8.08
N ASN A 218 12.59 -23.27 7.68
CA ASN A 218 13.60 -22.78 8.60
C ASN A 218 13.33 -21.28 8.92
N ARG A 219 12.82 -21.02 10.16
CA ARG A 219 12.46 -19.67 10.64
C ARG A 219 13.66 -18.73 10.69
N ASP A 220 14.78 -19.22 11.21
CA ASP A 220 15.98 -18.39 11.40
C ASP A 220 16.57 -17.96 10.06
N THR A 221 16.67 -18.86 9.09
CA THR A 221 17.14 -18.55 7.73
C THR A 221 16.22 -17.54 7.05
N PHE A 222 14.90 -17.72 7.17
CA PHE A 222 13.91 -16.82 6.59
C PHE A 222 13.99 -15.42 7.22
N ILE A 223 14.01 -15.34 8.55
CA ILE A 223 14.05 -14.05 9.26
C ILE A 223 15.38 -13.34 9.02
N SER A 224 16.50 -14.07 9.01
CA SER A 224 17.80 -13.48 8.66
C SER A 224 17.81 -12.90 7.23
N GLY A 225 17.18 -13.59 6.27
CA GLY A 225 17.00 -13.07 4.91
C GLY A 225 16.12 -11.82 4.87
N LEU A 226 15.00 -11.85 5.59
CA LEU A 226 14.08 -10.71 5.68
C LEU A 226 14.75 -9.49 6.34
N GLU A 227 15.48 -9.69 7.43
CA GLU A 227 16.25 -8.62 8.11
C GLU A 227 17.24 -7.93 7.16
N LYS A 228 18.01 -8.71 6.39
CA LYS A 228 18.92 -8.17 5.36
C LYS A 228 18.18 -7.41 4.27
N THR A 229 17.05 -7.91 3.81
CA THR A 229 16.21 -7.27 2.80
C THR A 229 15.68 -5.91 3.30
N VAL A 230 15.14 -5.88 4.51
CA VAL A 230 14.65 -4.65 5.17
C VAL A 230 15.79 -3.66 5.38
N TRP A 231 16.96 -4.13 5.84
CA TRP A 231 18.13 -3.27 6.06
C TRP A 231 18.60 -2.62 4.74
N ALA A 232 18.67 -3.38 3.64
CA ALA A 232 19.09 -2.84 2.35
C ALA A 232 18.14 -1.74 1.83
N ALA A 233 16.83 -1.87 2.05
CA ALA A 233 15.86 -0.83 1.70
C ALA A 233 16.02 0.43 2.57
N ILE A 234 16.25 0.26 3.86
CA ILE A 234 16.50 1.36 4.81
C ILE A 234 17.79 2.09 4.46
N ASP A 235 18.88 1.36 4.22
CA ASP A 235 20.19 1.93 3.85
C ASP A 235 20.07 2.76 2.55
N MET A 236 19.37 2.25 1.56
CA MET A 236 19.13 2.94 0.30
C MET A 236 18.34 4.26 0.50
N MET A 237 17.30 4.27 1.35
CA MET A 237 16.46 5.47 1.58
C MET A 237 17.03 6.41 2.63
N GLY A 238 17.81 5.90 3.60
CA GLY A 238 18.46 6.64 4.65
C GLY A 238 17.55 7.14 5.77
N ASP A 239 16.35 6.56 5.95
CA ASP A 239 15.39 6.92 7.00
C ASP A 239 14.47 5.76 7.36
N ILE A 240 13.99 5.72 8.61
CA ILE A 240 12.96 4.78 9.10
C ILE A 240 11.77 5.62 9.60
N PRO A 241 10.71 5.77 8.80
CA PRO A 241 9.61 6.71 9.10
C PRO A 241 8.48 6.10 9.96
N TYR A 242 8.77 5.09 10.76
CA TYR A 242 7.81 4.42 11.65
C TYR A 242 8.50 4.02 12.96
N SER A 243 7.72 3.80 14.02
CA SER A 243 8.19 3.37 15.34
C SER A 243 8.32 1.85 15.48
N ASN A 244 7.57 1.10 14.68
CA ASN A 244 7.59 -0.36 14.56
C ASN A 244 7.03 -0.76 13.20
N TYR A 245 7.33 -1.99 12.76
CA TYR A 245 6.78 -2.55 11.51
C TYR A 245 6.29 -3.98 11.72
N THR A 246 5.13 -4.31 11.18
CA THR A 246 4.54 -5.64 11.31
C THR A 246 4.24 -6.26 9.94
N PHE A 247 4.88 -7.40 9.64
CA PHE A 247 4.47 -8.27 8.54
C PHE A 247 3.32 -9.17 9.03
N ILE A 248 2.21 -9.18 8.31
CA ILE A 248 0.98 -9.91 8.66
C ILE A 248 0.75 -11.01 7.62
N GLY A 249 1.07 -12.26 7.98
CA GLY A 249 0.89 -13.44 7.12
C GLY A 249 -0.49 -14.05 7.31
N ILE A 250 -1.41 -13.85 6.35
CA ILE A 250 -2.81 -14.30 6.46
C ILE A 250 -3.04 -15.78 6.09
N GLY A 251 -1.97 -16.55 5.89
CA GLY A 251 -2.04 -17.93 5.43
C GLY A 251 -1.81 -18.08 3.93
N PRO A 252 -1.91 -19.31 3.39
CA PRO A 252 -1.70 -19.59 1.97
C PRO A 252 -2.69 -18.84 1.07
N GLY A 253 -2.21 -18.32 -0.06
CA GLY A 253 -3.01 -17.57 -1.03
C GLY A 253 -2.13 -16.81 -2.03
N TYR A 254 -2.65 -15.73 -2.57
CA TYR A 254 -1.95 -14.86 -3.51
C TYR A 254 -2.11 -13.40 -3.12
N GLY A 255 -1.05 -12.62 -3.38
CA GLY A 255 -1.03 -11.17 -3.23
C GLY A 255 -0.55 -10.68 -1.88
N GLY A 256 -0.22 -9.40 -1.86
CA GLY A 256 0.10 -8.57 -0.72
C GLY A 256 -0.62 -7.24 -0.85
N ILE A 257 -0.69 -6.51 0.23
CA ILE A 257 -1.14 -5.12 0.29
C ILE A 257 -0.22 -4.37 1.25
N GLU A 258 0.30 -3.30 0.75
CA GLU A 258 1.21 -2.41 1.43
C GLU A 258 0.51 -1.41 2.36
N HIS A 259 1.20 -1.03 3.44
CA HIS A 259 0.71 -0.07 4.43
C HIS A 259 1.86 0.80 4.99
N LEU A 260 1.54 1.83 5.76
CA LEU A 260 2.52 2.79 6.29
C LEU A 260 3.54 2.17 7.26
N ASN A 261 3.11 1.24 8.11
CA ASN A 261 3.92 0.60 9.15
C ASN A 261 3.66 -0.91 9.28
N ASN A 262 2.98 -1.47 8.30
CA ASN A 262 2.71 -2.90 8.23
C ASN A 262 2.54 -3.33 6.76
N THR A 263 2.49 -4.62 6.52
CA THR A 263 2.06 -5.19 5.25
C THR A 263 1.30 -6.48 5.49
N THR A 264 0.26 -6.70 4.72
CA THR A 264 -0.47 -7.95 4.71
C THR A 264 -0.09 -8.78 3.51
N VAL A 265 0.28 -10.03 3.72
CA VAL A 265 0.71 -10.94 2.66
C VAL A 265 0.03 -12.30 2.78
N SER A 266 -0.35 -12.87 1.66
CA SER A 266 -0.59 -14.31 1.60
C SER A 266 0.75 -15.02 1.77
N PHE A 267 0.90 -15.80 2.85
CA PHE A 267 2.16 -16.39 3.23
C PHE A 267 2.03 -17.88 3.53
N SER A 268 2.93 -18.66 2.94
CA SER A 268 3.21 -20.03 3.36
C SER A 268 4.70 -20.29 3.23
N GLY A 269 5.31 -20.76 4.32
CA GLY A 269 6.71 -21.16 4.32
C GLY A 269 6.95 -22.57 3.73
N ASN A 270 5.88 -23.29 3.40
CA ASN A 270 6.01 -24.62 2.78
C ASN A 270 6.70 -24.51 1.42
N GLY A 271 7.78 -25.24 1.26
CA GLY A 271 8.54 -25.29 0.02
C GLY A 271 9.58 -24.17 -0.15
N LEU A 272 9.85 -23.35 0.86
CA LEU A 272 10.91 -22.34 0.82
C LEU A 272 12.31 -22.94 0.68
N GLU A 273 12.49 -24.22 0.99
CA GLU A 273 13.72 -24.99 0.80
C GLU A 273 14.01 -25.32 -0.68
N LYS A 274 13.02 -25.18 -1.56
CA LYS A 274 13.20 -25.44 -2.99
C LYS A 274 14.09 -24.37 -3.65
N PRO A 275 14.89 -24.73 -4.66
CA PRO A 275 15.76 -23.76 -5.34
C PRO A 275 15.02 -22.48 -5.77
N GLY A 276 15.56 -21.33 -5.40
CA GLY A 276 15.03 -20.01 -5.72
C GLY A 276 13.72 -19.62 -5.04
N ALA A 277 13.07 -20.50 -4.25
CA ALA A 277 11.81 -20.20 -3.60
C ALA A 277 11.99 -19.12 -2.49
N MET A 278 13.05 -19.24 -1.69
CA MET A 278 13.38 -18.24 -0.67
C MET A 278 13.61 -16.86 -1.29
N ILE A 279 14.39 -16.79 -2.37
CA ILE A 279 14.68 -15.52 -3.06
C ILE A 279 13.39 -14.90 -3.62
N ARG A 280 12.51 -15.69 -4.22
CA ARG A 280 11.20 -15.19 -4.70
C ARG A 280 10.35 -14.64 -3.57
N MET A 281 10.30 -15.33 -2.43
CA MET A 281 9.57 -14.84 -1.25
C MET A 281 10.18 -13.54 -0.69
N LEU A 282 11.50 -13.45 -0.60
CA LEU A 282 12.17 -12.25 -0.11
C LEU A 282 12.06 -11.07 -1.09
N LYS A 283 12.03 -11.32 -2.40
CA LYS A 283 11.68 -10.28 -3.39
C LYS A 283 10.27 -9.76 -3.15
N PHE A 284 9.29 -10.65 -3.04
CA PHE A 284 7.91 -10.28 -2.77
C PHE A 284 7.76 -9.49 -1.46
N LEU A 285 8.36 -9.96 -0.37
CA LEU A 285 8.34 -9.22 0.91
C LEU A 285 9.11 -7.90 0.84
N GLY A 286 10.19 -7.83 0.06
CA GLY A 286 10.94 -6.62 -0.23
C GLY A 286 10.12 -5.60 -1.02
N HIS A 287 9.31 -6.06 -1.98
CA HIS A 287 8.34 -5.27 -2.74
C HIS A 287 7.31 -4.63 -1.80
N GLU A 288 6.60 -5.45 -1.05
CA GLU A 288 5.58 -4.99 -0.11
C GLU A 288 6.15 -4.07 0.98
N TYR A 289 7.36 -4.38 1.46
CA TYR A 289 8.03 -3.53 2.43
C TYR A 289 8.44 -2.18 1.81
N PHE A 290 8.98 -2.16 0.59
CA PHE A 290 9.43 -0.93 -0.04
C PHE A 290 8.27 0.05 -0.31
N HIS A 291 7.07 -0.45 -0.47
CA HIS A 291 5.88 0.37 -0.64
C HIS A 291 5.60 1.31 0.53
N HIS A 292 6.08 1.04 1.74
CA HIS A 292 5.93 2.01 2.83
C HIS A 292 6.67 3.33 2.52
N TYR A 293 7.71 3.29 1.64
CA TYR A 293 8.29 4.49 1.01
C TYR A 293 7.54 4.86 -0.27
N ASN A 294 7.53 3.97 -1.26
CA ASN A 294 6.99 4.18 -2.61
C ASN A 294 5.68 3.38 -2.78
N VAL A 295 4.72 3.93 -2.40
CA VAL A 295 3.50 4.65 -2.67
C VAL A 295 2.91 5.27 -1.38
N LYS A 296 3.22 4.76 -0.20
CA LYS A 296 2.57 5.28 1.02
C LYS A 296 3.08 6.68 1.42
N ARG A 297 4.31 7.02 1.04
CA ARG A 297 4.96 8.32 1.33
C ARG A 297 5.39 9.05 0.08
N ILE A 298 6.06 8.38 -0.85
CA ILE A 298 6.38 8.87 -2.19
C ILE A 298 5.20 8.46 -3.07
N ARG A 299 4.25 9.36 -3.31
CA ARG A 299 2.99 9.01 -3.97
C ARG A 299 2.61 9.98 -5.09
N PRO A 300 1.90 9.50 -6.12
CA PRO A 300 1.22 10.38 -7.05
C PRO A 300 0.28 11.37 -6.34
N TYR A 301 0.15 12.57 -6.88
CA TYR A 301 -0.73 13.60 -6.32
C TYR A 301 -2.19 13.11 -6.22
N GLU A 302 -2.66 12.38 -7.20
CA GLU A 302 -4.02 11.83 -7.28
C GLU A 302 -4.31 10.75 -6.22
N LEU A 303 -3.26 10.16 -5.61
CA LEU A 303 -3.37 9.16 -4.55
C LEU A 303 -3.28 9.77 -3.14
N GLY A 304 -3.74 11.02 -2.98
CA GLY A 304 -3.85 11.60 -1.64
C GLY A 304 -4.25 13.07 -1.61
N PRO A 305 -5.25 13.43 -0.75
CA PRO A 305 -6.06 12.52 0.06
C PRO A 305 -6.91 11.59 -0.78
N PHE A 306 -7.20 10.38 -0.25
CA PHE A 306 -8.01 9.41 -0.96
C PHE A 306 -9.50 9.80 -1.02
N ASP A 307 -10.12 9.56 -2.18
CA ASP A 307 -11.57 9.55 -2.31
C ASP A 307 -12.07 8.11 -2.31
N TYR A 308 -12.70 7.68 -1.23
CA TYR A 308 -13.19 6.31 -1.06
C TYR A 308 -14.52 6.02 -1.79
N ASP A 309 -15.12 7.04 -2.39
CA ASP A 309 -16.40 6.93 -3.12
C ASP A 309 -16.24 6.72 -4.63
N ARG A 310 -15.01 6.82 -5.15
CA ARG A 310 -14.73 6.67 -6.58
C ARG A 310 -13.29 6.22 -6.83
N GLU A 311 -13.00 5.90 -8.05
CA GLU A 311 -11.67 5.57 -8.54
C GLU A 311 -10.73 6.78 -8.41
N ASN A 312 -9.53 6.54 -7.90
CA ASN A 312 -8.48 7.56 -7.82
C ASN A 312 -7.46 7.28 -8.94
N ARG A 313 -7.83 7.66 -10.17
CA ARG A 313 -7.02 7.38 -11.36
C ARG A 313 -5.77 8.23 -11.41
N THR A 314 -4.64 7.63 -11.69
CA THR A 314 -3.35 8.29 -11.90
C THR A 314 -2.60 7.66 -13.08
N ASN A 315 -1.79 8.45 -13.77
CA ASN A 315 -0.90 7.98 -14.83
C ASN A 315 0.41 7.38 -14.29
N LEU A 316 0.59 7.32 -12.96
CA LEU A 316 1.87 7.09 -12.30
C LEU A 316 1.93 5.77 -11.50
N LEU A 317 0.99 4.81 -11.70
CA LEU A 317 1.14 3.50 -11.05
C LEU A 317 2.41 2.75 -11.50
N TRP A 318 2.93 3.04 -12.68
CA TRP A 318 4.24 2.52 -13.09
C TRP A 318 5.39 3.03 -12.21
N VAL A 319 5.25 4.22 -11.58
CA VAL A 319 6.19 4.70 -10.57
C VAL A 319 5.94 4.00 -9.24
N SER A 320 4.66 3.92 -8.82
CA SER A 320 4.28 3.32 -7.54
C SER A 320 4.59 1.82 -7.51
N GLU A 321 4.23 1.09 -8.54
CA GLU A 321 4.32 -0.37 -8.64
C GLU A 321 5.54 -0.81 -9.45
N GLY A 322 5.68 -0.29 -10.65
CA GLY A 322 6.75 -0.70 -11.56
C GLY A 322 8.14 -0.37 -11.05
N LEU A 323 8.38 0.82 -10.45
CA LEU A 323 9.65 1.09 -9.80
C LEU A 323 9.82 0.26 -8.52
N THR A 324 8.75 -0.07 -7.81
CA THR A 324 8.84 -0.98 -6.66
C THR A 324 9.31 -2.38 -7.08
N VAL A 325 8.84 -2.90 -8.24
CA VAL A 325 9.40 -4.13 -8.84
C VAL A 325 10.88 -3.98 -9.18
N TYR A 326 11.28 -2.84 -9.74
CA TYR A 326 12.70 -2.57 -9.98
C TYR A 326 13.51 -2.61 -8.68
N TYR A 327 13.00 -1.98 -7.63
CA TYR A 327 13.65 -1.92 -6.32
C TYR A 327 13.63 -3.24 -5.56
N GLU A 328 12.60 -4.09 -5.70
CA GLU A 328 12.63 -5.43 -5.09
C GLU A 328 13.83 -6.24 -5.56
N TYR A 329 14.21 -6.12 -6.85
CA TYR A 329 15.39 -6.77 -7.40
C TYR A 329 16.68 -6.21 -6.79
N LEU A 330 16.80 -4.87 -6.76
CA LEU A 330 17.99 -4.22 -6.25
C LEU A 330 18.17 -4.43 -4.75
N ILE A 331 17.11 -4.38 -3.96
CA ILE A 331 17.12 -4.58 -2.52
C ILE A 331 17.64 -5.98 -2.19
N VAL A 332 17.09 -7.03 -2.84
CA VAL A 332 17.53 -8.41 -2.59
C VAL A 332 18.93 -8.67 -3.14
N ARG A 333 19.33 -8.00 -4.23
CA ARG A 333 20.70 -8.07 -4.73
C ARG A 333 21.70 -7.37 -3.79
N ARG A 334 21.38 -6.16 -3.34
CA ARG A 334 22.22 -5.36 -2.43
C ARG A 334 22.28 -5.94 -1.02
N SER A 335 21.34 -6.79 -0.64
CA SER A 335 21.37 -7.59 0.60
C SER A 335 22.27 -8.85 0.48
N GLU A 336 22.93 -9.07 -0.67
CA GLU A 336 23.77 -10.22 -0.99
C GLU A 336 23.03 -11.58 -0.98
N LEU A 337 21.71 -11.57 -1.07
CA LEU A 337 20.87 -12.78 -1.12
C LEU A 337 20.66 -13.29 -2.55
N MET A 338 20.91 -12.48 -3.55
CA MET A 338 20.74 -12.75 -4.96
C MET A 338 22.05 -12.47 -5.72
N SER A 339 22.43 -13.33 -6.64
CA SER A 339 23.58 -13.13 -7.52
C SER A 339 23.32 -12.08 -8.60
N ASP A 340 24.39 -11.60 -9.26
CA ASP A 340 24.27 -10.72 -10.42
C ASP A 340 23.49 -11.38 -11.56
N ASP A 341 23.73 -12.67 -11.82
CA ASP A 341 23.04 -13.42 -12.88
C ASP A 341 21.55 -13.58 -12.60
N GLU A 342 21.16 -13.74 -11.34
CA GLU A 342 19.75 -13.78 -10.95
C GLU A 342 19.08 -12.39 -11.08
N LEU A 343 19.82 -11.29 -10.78
CA LEU A 343 19.35 -9.94 -11.06
C LEU A 343 19.12 -9.73 -12.56
N LEU A 344 20.10 -10.08 -13.40
CA LEU A 344 19.96 -9.98 -14.84
C LEU A 344 18.79 -10.83 -15.36
N THR A 345 18.61 -12.05 -14.83
CA THR A 345 17.48 -12.93 -15.17
C THR A 345 16.12 -12.29 -14.80
N SER A 346 16.05 -11.53 -13.72
CA SER A 346 14.80 -10.81 -13.36
C SER A 346 14.47 -9.73 -14.40
N ILE A 347 15.45 -8.93 -14.83
CA ILE A 347 15.28 -7.94 -15.91
C ILE A 347 14.96 -8.62 -17.25
N GLU A 348 15.65 -9.72 -17.59
CA GLU A 348 15.34 -10.52 -18.80
C GLU A 348 13.88 -10.98 -18.82
N SER A 349 13.34 -11.38 -17.67
CA SER A 349 11.95 -11.82 -17.57
C SER A 349 10.97 -10.71 -17.95
N ASN A 350 11.20 -9.48 -17.50
CA ASN A 350 10.37 -8.33 -17.88
C ASN A 350 10.53 -7.98 -19.38
N ILE A 351 11.76 -8.00 -19.93
CA ILE A 351 11.95 -7.79 -21.38
C ILE A 351 11.20 -8.87 -22.16
N ASN A 352 11.34 -10.14 -21.77
CA ASN A 352 10.64 -11.23 -22.44
C ASN A 352 9.12 -11.12 -22.33
N ALA A 353 8.59 -10.66 -21.19
CA ALA A 353 7.16 -10.41 -21.02
C ALA A 353 6.66 -9.33 -21.99
N ILE A 354 7.25 -8.14 -21.95
CA ILE A 354 6.81 -6.99 -22.76
C ILE A 354 7.05 -7.22 -24.26
N GLU A 355 8.20 -7.75 -24.66
CA GLU A 355 8.52 -7.90 -26.09
C GLU A 355 7.69 -9.00 -26.79
N ASN A 356 7.10 -9.91 -26.02
CA ASN A 356 6.14 -10.90 -26.51
C ASN A 356 4.68 -10.54 -26.26
N ASP A 357 4.40 -9.37 -25.67
CA ASP A 357 3.05 -8.87 -25.44
C ASP A 357 2.61 -7.98 -26.62
N ALA A 358 1.51 -8.35 -27.29
CA ALA A 358 0.96 -7.57 -28.39
C ALA A 358 0.43 -6.21 -27.94
N GLY A 359 0.00 -6.08 -26.69
CA GLY A 359 -0.49 -4.85 -26.06
C GLY A 359 0.49 -3.69 -26.13
N ARG A 360 1.81 -3.98 -26.14
CA ARG A 360 2.87 -2.96 -26.24
C ARG A 360 2.76 -2.05 -27.49
N GLN A 361 2.06 -2.48 -28.52
CA GLN A 361 1.82 -1.70 -29.73
C GLN A 361 0.59 -0.78 -29.63
N TYR A 362 -0.25 -0.96 -28.63
CA TYR A 362 -1.54 -0.28 -28.49
C TYR A 362 -1.65 0.61 -27.26
N GLN A 363 -1.02 0.24 -26.17
CA GLN A 363 -1.14 0.95 -24.90
C GLN A 363 0.22 1.42 -24.39
N SER A 364 0.32 2.70 -24.04
CA SER A 364 1.50 3.25 -23.38
C SER A 364 1.53 2.86 -21.90
N LEU A 365 2.69 3.00 -21.25
CA LEU A 365 2.85 2.72 -19.82
C LEU A 365 2.02 3.66 -18.93
N SER A 366 1.95 4.94 -19.32
CA SER A 366 1.11 5.95 -18.67
C SER A 366 -0.38 5.60 -18.78
N GLN A 367 -0.84 5.14 -19.96
CA GLN A 367 -2.22 4.66 -20.15
C GLN A 367 -2.51 3.41 -19.33
N ALA A 368 -1.60 2.43 -19.30
CA ALA A 368 -1.77 1.21 -18.49
C ALA A 368 -1.95 1.53 -17.00
N SER A 369 -1.23 2.55 -16.50
CA SER A 369 -1.40 3.04 -15.13
C SER A 369 -2.81 3.63 -14.90
N TYR A 370 -3.27 4.49 -15.80
CA TYR A 370 -4.55 5.18 -15.70
C TYR A 370 -5.76 4.24 -15.85
N GLU A 371 -5.65 3.28 -16.78
CA GLU A 371 -6.73 2.35 -17.14
C GLU A 371 -6.78 1.09 -16.25
N THR A 372 -5.94 0.99 -15.22
CA THR A 372 -5.88 -0.19 -14.33
C THR A 372 -7.21 -0.53 -13.67
N TRP A 373 -8.06 0.49 -13.41
CA TRP A 373 -9.38 0.31 -12.84
C TRP A 373 -10.34 -0.46 -13.77
N ASP A 374 -10.09 -0.41 -15.07
CA ASP A 374 -10.86 -1.13 -16.11
C ASP A 374 -10.16 -2.43 -16.52
N ASP A 375 -8.83 -2.39 -16.68
CA ASP A 375 -8.03 -3.47 -17.27
C ASP A 375 -7.50 -4.46 -16.23
N GLY A 376 -7.45 -4.04 -14.96
CA GLY A 376 -6.71 -4.73 -13.91
C GLY A 376 -5.19 -4.48 -13.99
N PRO A 377 -4.46 -4.81 -12.92
CA PRO A 377 -3.03 -4.47 -12.79
C PRO A 377 -2.12 -5.24 -13.74
N PHE A 378 -2.59 -6.38 -14.27
CA PHE A 378 -1.81 -7.27 -15.14
C PHE A 378 -2.18 -7.16 -16.62
N GLY A 379 -2.98 -6.16 -16.99
CA GLY A 379 -3.37 -5.94 -18.38
C GLY A 379 -4.37 -6.96 -18.95
N ASN A 380 -5.08 -7.69 -18.13
CA ASN A 380 -6.03 -8.72 -18.56
C ASN A 380 -7.48 -8.19 -18.61
N ARG A 381 -7.79 -7.39 -19.59
CA ARG A 381 -9.18 -6.96 -19.82
C ARG A 381 -10.06 -8.15 -20.20
N PRO A 382 -11.11 -8.51 -19.47
CA PRO A 382 -12.07 -9.54 -19.89
C PRO A 382 -12.69 -9.20 -21.26
N GLY A 383 -12.37 -9.98 -22.29
CA GLY A 383 -12.89 -9.79 -23.66
C GLY A 383 -12.14 -8.75 -24.52
N GLY A 384 -11.11 -8.12 -24.02
CA GLY A 384 -10.25 -7.18 -24.74
C GLY A 384 -8.88 -7.80 -25.04
N ALA A 385 -8.87 -8.90 -25.80
CA ALA A 385 -7.65 -9.62 -26.11
C ALA A 385 -6.50 -8.70 -26.55
N ASP A 386 -5.37 -8.84 -25.87
CA ASP A 386 -4.03 -8.47 -26.32
C ASP A 386 -3.77 -6.98 -26.65
N LYS A 387 -4.47 -6.04 -26.00
CA LYS A 387 -4.25 -4.60 -26.24
C LYS A 387 -3.75 -3.81 -25.03
N SER A 388 -3.74 -4.40 -23.85
CA SER A 388 -3.24 -3.79 -22.61
C SER A 388 -1.95 -4.44 -22.17
N ILE A 389 -1.09 -3.66 -21.49
CA ILE A 389 0.18 -4.12 -20.92
C ILE A 389 0.15 -4.03 -19.40
N SER A 390 1.05 -4.79 -18.74
CA SER A 390 1.27 -4.67 -17.30
C SER A 390 2.33 -3.61 -16.99
N TYR A 391 2.02 -2.68 -16.10
CA TYR A 391 3.02 -1.76 -15.56
C TYR A 391 4.00 -2.45 -14.61
N TYR A 392 3.69 -3.64 -14.09
CA TYR A 392 4.62 -4.49 -13.34
C TYR A 392 5.73 -5.08 -14.23
N ASP A 393 5.47 -5.21 -15.54
CA ASP A 393 6.48 -5.71 -16.48
C ASP A 393 7.26 -4.59 -17.18
N LYS A 394 6.59 -3.54 -17.67
CA LYS A 394 7.26 -2.43 -18.36
C LYS A 394 7.88 -1.43 -17.41
N GLY A 395 7.27 -1.18 -16.24
CA GLY A 395 7.76 -0.20 -15.26
C GLY A 395 9.19 -0.43 -14.78
N PRO A 396 9.58 -1.66 -14.35
CA PRO A 396 10.96 -1.93 -13.94
C PRO A 396 11.98 -1.72 -15.05
N LEU A 397 11.61 -1.91 -16.32
CA LEU A 397 12.49 -1.61 -17.47
C LEU A 397 12.72 -0.11 -17.62
N ILE A 398 11.69 0.72 -17.41
CA ILE A 398 11.85 2.17 -17.39
C ILE A 398 12.67 2.59 -16.17
N GLY A 399 12.49 1.95 -15.01
CA GLY A 399 13.33 2.17 -13.83
C GLY A 399 14.80 1.95 -14.13
N MET A 400 15.16 0.84 -14.76
CA MET A 400 16.53 0.53 -15.22
C MET A 400 17.05 1.59 -16.21
N ILE A 401 16.23 1.99 -17.18
CA ILE A 401 16.59 2.98 -18.20
C ILE A 401 16.91 4.34 -17.56
N LEU A 402 16.04 4.81 -16.67
CA LEU A 402 16.24 6.06 -15.94
C LEU A 402 17.49 5.99 -15.05
N ASP A 403 17.67 4.90 -14.31
CA ASP A 403 18.82 4.72 -13.43
C ASP A 403 20.14 4.73 -14.21
N PHE A 404 20.22 3.98 -15.32
CA PHE A 404 21.43 3.94 -16.14
C PHE A 404 21.68 5.26 -16.88
N SER A 405 20.64 5.97 -17.33
CA SER A 405 20.77 7.30 -17.94
C SER A 405 21.31 8.33 -16.94
N ILE A 406 20.77 8.36 -15.71
CA ILE A 406 21.25 9.24 -14.63
C ILE A 406 22.70 8.91 -14.28
N ARG A 407 23.03 7.64 -14.07
CA ARG A 407 24.40 7.20 -13.75
C ARG A 407 25.39 7.59 -14.84
N ASN A 408 25.05 7.35 -16.11
CA ASN A 408 25.90 7.69 -17.24
C ASN A 408 26.09 9.20 -17.36
N ALA A 409 25.03 9.99 -17.25
CA ALA A 409 25.09 11.45 -17.34
C ALA A 409 25.90 12.12 -16.23
N THR A 410 25.89 11.53 -15.03
CA THR A 410 26.54 12.07 -13.83
C THR A 410 27.88 11.42 -13.51
N GLU A 411 28.45 10.63 -14.43
CA GLU A 411 29.67 9.84 -14.16
C GLU A 411 29.49 8.95 -12.91
N ASN A 412 28.33 8.34 -12.75
CA ASN A 412 27.92 7.50 -11.63
C ASN A 412 27.89 8.20 -10.23
N LYS A 413 27.84 9.55 -10.20
CA LYS A 413 27.71 10.31 -8.93
C LYS A 413 26.28 10.34 -8.41
N LYS A 414 25.29 10.11 -9.28
CA LYS A 414 23.86 10.08 -9.00
C LYS A 414 23.20 8.85 -9.63
N SER A 415 22.06 8.48 -9.11
CA SER A 415 21.27 7.33 -9.52
C SER A 415 19.77 7.58 -9.34
N LEU A 416 18.93 6.63 -9.72
CA LEU A 416 17.50 6.68 -9.42
C LEU A 416 17.22 6.69 -7.91
N ASP A 417 18.11 6.14 -7.07
CA ASP A 417 18.00 6.22 -5.61
C ASP A 417 17.99 7.68 -5.12
N ASP A 418 18.77 8.57 -5.78
CA ASP A 418 18.76 10.00 -5.44
C ASP A 418 17.43 10.67 -5.80
N VAL A 419 16.78 10.24 -6.88
CA VAL A 419 15.43 10.69 -7.24
C VAL A 419 14.43 10.27 -6.16
N MET A 420 14.44 8.99 -5.76
CA MET A 420 13.53 8.49 -4.71
C MET A 420 13.74 9.22 -3.38
N ARG A 421 14.99 9.43 -2.96
CA ARG A 421 15.30 10.22 -1.76
C ARG A 421 14.86 11.68 -1.88
N PHE A 422 14.98 12.29 -3.08
CA PHE A 422 14.49 13.65 -3.33
C PHE A 422 12.97 13.71 -3.20
N LEU A 423 12.22 12.81 -3.86
CA LEU A 423 10.77 12.74 -3.78
C LEU A 423 10.31 12.56 -2.33
N TYR A 424 10.95 11.67 -1.59
CA TYR A 424 10.66 11.43 -0.19
C TYR A 424 10.86 12.67 0.68
N ARG A 425 12.00 13.37 0.54
CA ARG A 425 12.33 14.54 1.35
C ARG A 425 11.52 15.77 0.94
N HIS A 426 11.42 16.02 -0.37
CA HIS A 426 10.80 17.23 -0.89
C HIS A 426 9.26 17.16 -0.83
N TYR A 427 8.66 16.12 -1.42
CA TYR A 427 7.21 16.05 -1.50
C TYR A 427 6.57 15.53 -0.21
N TYR A 428 7.05 14.43 0.34
CA TYR A 428 6.47 13.87 1.56
C TYR A 428 6.86 14.67 2.80
N LYS A 429 8.17 14.82 3.11
CA LYS A 429 8.60 15.44 4.38
C LYS A 429 8.35 16.95 4.42
N ASN A 430 8.62 17.68 3.33
CA ASN A 430 8.56 19.13 3.33
C ASN A 430 7.20 19.67 2.89
N LEU A 431 6.63 19.16 1.78
CA LEU A 431 5.38 19.65 1.21
C LEU A 431 4.14 18.91 1.71
N ASN A 432 4.31 17.75 2.36
CA ASN A 432 3.22 16.87 2.83
C ASN A 432 2.15 16.60 1.76
N ARG A 433 2.59 16.31 0.53
CA ARG A 433 1.71 15.96 -0.61
C ARG A 433 2.40 15.00 -1.57
N GLY A 434 1.63 14.45 -2.49
CA GLY A 434 2.13 13.71 -3.65
C GLY A 434 2.76 14.62 -4.71
N PHE A 435 3.41 14.01 -5.70
CA PHE A 435 4.00 14.66 -6.88
C PHE A 435 3.13 14.41 -8.11
N THR A 436 3.15 15.33 -9.05
CA THR A 436 2.52 15.20 -10.37
C THR A 436 3.47 14.50 -11.34
N ASP A 437 2.94 14.04 -12.48
CA ASP A 437 3.72 13.42 -13.57
C ASP A 437 4.86 14.34 -14.06
N ALA A 438 4.56 15.61 -14.30
CA ALA A 438 5.55 16.60 -14.70
C ALA A 438 6.64 16.82 -13.62
N GLU A 439 6.27 16.82 -12.34
CA GLU A 439 7.21 16.98 -11.22
C GLU A 439 8.13 15.75 -11.07
N PHE A 440 7.62 14.54 -11.33
CA PHE A 440 8.46 13.33 -11.35
C PHE A 440 9.51 13.41 -12.48
N GLN A 441 9.06 13.74 -13.69
CA GLN A 441 9.96 13.91 -14.83
C GLN A 441 11.01 14.99 -14.56
N GLN A 442 10.61 16.14 -14.02
CA GLN A 442 11.52 17.23 -13.68
C GLN A 442 12.55 16.82 -12.63
N ALA A 443 12.13 16.11 -11.57
CA ALA A 443 13.04 15.59 -10.55
C ALA A 443 14.11 14.65 -11.15
N CYS A 444 13.73 13.78 -12.07
CA CYS A 444 14.69 12.92 -12.78
C CYS A 444 15.69 13.74 -13.60
N GLN A 445 15.22 14.75 -14.34
CA GLN A 445 16.06 15.60 -15.18
C GLN A 445 17.00 16.49 -14.35
N ASP A 446 16.51 17.07 -13.26
CA ASP A 446 17.33 17.90 -12.35
C ASP A 446 18.48 17.10 -11.73
N ILE A 447 18.21 15.86 -11.32
CA ILE A 447 19.22 14.97 -10.73
C ILE A 447 20.21 14.50 -11.80
N ALA A 448 19.73 14.20 -13.01
CA ALA A 448 20.58 13.80 -14.14
C ALA A 448 21.43 14.95 -14.68
N GLY A 449 20.99 16.20 -14.52
CA GLY A 449 21.60 17.39 -15.13
C GLY A 449 21.45 17.44 -16.66
N ILE A 450 20.58 16.60 -17.23
CA ILE A 450 20.28 16.55 -18.67
C ILE A 450 18.78 16.34 -18.91
N SER A 451 18.32 16.61 -20.14
CA SER A 451 16.97 16.21 -20.55
C SER A 451 16.87 14.68 -20.67
N LEU A 452 15.82 14.12 -20.11
CA LEU A 452 15.44 12.70 -20.22
C LEU A 452 14.18 12.52 -21.08
N SER A 453 13.87 13.46 -21.96
CA SER A 453 12.67 13.43 -22.81
C SER A 453 12.59 12.15 -23.69
N ARG A 454 13.75 11.63 -24.12
CA ARG A 454 13.81 10.38 -24.89
C ARG A 454 13.39 9.16 -24.06
N GLU A 455 13.81 9.10 -22.81
CA GLU A 455 13.47 8.03 -21.86
C GLU A 455 11.98 8.09 -21.51
N PHE A 456 11.43 9.28 -21.25
CA PHE A 456 10.03 9.49 -20.98
C PHE A 456 9.11 9.29 -22.21
N GLU A 457 9.63 9.34 -23.42
CA GLU A 457 8.88 8.96 -24.63
C GLU A 457 8.42 7.50 -24.56
N TYR A 458 9.20 6.59 -23.94
CA TYR A 458 8.80 5.19 -23.71
C TYR A 458 7.68 5.03 -22.67
N VAL A 459 7.49 6.04 -21.82
CA VAL A 459 6.38 6.07 -20.85
C VAL A 459 5.08 6.52 -21.52
N TYR A 460 5.14 7.58 -22.33
CA TYR A 460 3.93 8.22 -22.87
C TYR A 460 3.48 7.68 -24.22
N THR A 461 4.31 6.88 -24.88
CA THR A 461 4.01 6.34 -26.20
C THR A 461 4.23 4.82 -26.26
N THR A 462 3.86 4.24 -27.40
CA THR A 462 4.11 2.82 -27.71
C THR A 462 5.44 2.61 -28.43
N LYS A 463 6.36 3.59 -28.38
CA LYS A 463 7.68 3.50 -29.02
C LYS A 463 8.46 2.31 -28.48
N GLU A 464 9.09 1.58 -29.40
CA GLU A 464 9.96 0.46 -29.05
C GLU A 464 11.20 0.93 -28.27
N ILE A 465 11.55 0.17 -27.22
CA ILE A 465 12.67 0.50 -26.33
C ILE A 465 14.00 0.09 -26.97
N ASP A 466 14.94 1.02 -27.05
CA ASP A 466 16.33 0.73 -27.43
C ASP A 466 17.12 0.26 -26.20
N TYR A 467 16.87 -0.98 -25.77
CA TYR A 467 17.55 -1.57 -24.61
C TYR A 467 19.08 -1.55 -24.73
N SER A 468 19.61 -1.74 -25.96
CA SER A 468 21.05 -1.88 -26.19
C SER A 468 21.82 -0.61 -25.81
N THR A 469 21.27 0.56 -26.08
CA THR A 469 21.87 1.84 -25.67
C THR A 469 22.05 1.89 -24.15
N TYR A 470 20.98 1.67 -23.39
CA TYR A 470 21.00 1.83 -21.93
C TYR A 470 21.81 0.73 -21.23
N LEU A 471 21.66 -0.53 -21.65
CA LEU A 471 22.45 -1.64 -21.13
C LEU A 471 23.95 -1.44 -21.34
N SER A 472 24.34 -0.80 -22.45
CA SER A 472 25.74 -0.52 -22.74
C SER A 472 26.40 0.41 -21.72
N TYR A 473 25.65 1.29 -21.04
CA TYR A 473 26.17 2.18 -19.99
C TYR A 473 26.75 1.41 -18.79
N ALA A 474 26.17 0.25 -18.50
CA ALA A 474 26.67 -0.67 -17.47
C ALA A 474 27.55 -1.80 -18.02
N GLY A 475 27.97 -1.74 -19.30
CA GLY A 475 28.74 -2.78 -19.94
C GLY A 475 27.98 -4.09 -20.13
N LEU A 476 26.67 -4.01 -20.29
CA LEU A 476 25.78 -5.13 -20.56
C LEU A 476 25.45 -5.20 -22.07
N LYS A 477 25.14 -6.40 -22.55
CA LYS A 477 24.76 -6.67 -23.92
C LYS A 477 23.47 -7.49 -23.94
N LEU A 478 22.51 -7.06 -24.77
CA LEU A 478 21.30 -7.81 -25.06
C LEU A 478 21.52 -8.69 -26.31
N THR A 479 21.12 -9.94 -26.22
CA THR A 479 21.06 -10.86 -27.36
C THR A 479 19.63 -11.34 -27.54
N GLU A 480 19.18 -11.42 -28.79
CA GLU A 480 17.88 -11.94 -29.16
C GLU A 480 18.00 -13.31 -29.83
N GLY A 481 17.12 -14.21 -29.46
CA GLY A 481 16.96 -15.53 -30.07
C GLY A 481 15.49 -15.91 -30.16
N LYS A 482 15.23 -17.19 -30.38
CA LYS A 482 13.88 -17.76 -30.30
C LYS A 482 13.85 -18.92 -29.32
N ASP A 483 12.82 -18.99 -28.53
CA ASP A 483 12.54 -20.17 -27.70
C ASP A 483 12.14 -21.34 -28.62
N SER A 484 12.85 -22.45 -28.53
CA SER A 484 12.67 -23.60 -29.44
C SER A 484 11.34 -24.33 -29.26
N LYS A 485 10.69 -24.17 -28.08
CA LYS A 485 9.42 -24.85 -27.75
C LYS A 485 8.20 -23.99 -28.10
N THR A 486 8.27 -22.69 -27.83
CA THR A 486 7.15 -21.78 -27.98
C THR A 486 7.21 -20.93 -29.25
N GLY A 487 8.39 -20.82 -29.88
CA GLY A 487 8.64 -19.92 -31.01
C GLY A 487 8.68 -18.43 -30.65
N LYS A 488 8.45 -18.07 -29.38
CA LYS A 488 8.48 -16.69 -28.91
C LYS A 488 9.90 -16.12 -28.96
N ARG A 489 10.00 -14.79 -29.06
CA ARG A 489 11.28 -14.07 -28.91
C ARG A 489 11.86 -14.37 -27.52
N LYS A 490 13.16 -14.57 -27.44
CA LYS A 490 13.88 -14.84 -26.21
C LYS A 490 15.07 -13.91 -26.10
N PHE A 491 15.04 -13.06 -25.09
CA PHE A 491 16.08 -12.09 -24.81
C PHE A 491 16.95 -12.58 -23.66
N ARG A 492 18.25 -12.31 -23.76
CA ARG A 492 19.23 -12.61 -22.73
C ARG A 492 20.21 -11.45 -22.59
N ILE A 493 20.50 -11.10 -21.33
CA ILE A 493 21.47 -10.07 -20.96
C ILE A 493 22.77 -10.78 -20.53
N THR A 494 23.89 -10.33 -21.06
CA THR A 494 25.21 -10.81 -20.67
C THR A 494 26.15 -9.64 -20.43
N ARG A 495 27.19 -9.85 -19.63
CA ARG A 495 28.28 -8.89 -19.50
C ARG A 495 29.13 -8.88 -20.76
N GLN A 496 29.68 -7.71 -21.10
CA GLN A 496 30.71 -7.58 -22.15
C GLN A 496 32.06 -8.03 -21.58
N ASP A 497 32.92 -8.63 -22.43
CA ASP A 497 34.21 -9.16 -22.00
C ASP A 497 35.19 -8.07 -21.54
N ASN A 498 35.13 -6.87 -22.16
CA ASN A 498 36.05 -5.77 -21.90
C ASN A 498 35.28 -4.53 -21.47
N LEU A 499 35.09 -4.35 -20.17
CA LEU A 499 34.44 -3.17 -19.58
C LEU A 499 35.44 -2.02 -19.45
N ASN A 500 35.04 -0.82 -19.85
CA ASN A 500 35.76 0.37 -19.48
C ASN A 500 35.50 0.74 -17.99
N PRO A 501 36.34 1.62 -17.38
CA PRO A 501 36.19 1.97 -15.97
C PRO A 501 34.80 2.54 -15.58
N SER A 502 34.17 3.33 -16.46
CA SER A 502 32.84 3.89 -16.23
C SER A 502 31.77 2.79 -16.19
N GLN A 503 31.77 1.89 -17.17
CA GLN A 503 30.85 0.75 -17.22
C GLN A 503 30.97 -0.15 -15.99
N MET A 504 32.22 -0.45 -15.60
CA MET A 504 32.48 -1.24 -14.39
C MET A 504 31.99 -0.54 -13.14
N SER A 505 32.21 0.77 -13.02
CA SER A 505 31.73 1.58 -11.90
C SER A 505 30.20 1.58 -11.82
N ILE A 506 29.51 1.80 -12.94
CA ILE A 506 28.04 1.81 -12.99
C ILE A 506 27.50 0.42 -12.60
N PHE A 507 28.01 -0.64 -13.19
CA PHE A 507 27.53 -2.00 -12.90
C PHE A 507 27.71 -2.36 -11.42
N ARG A 508 28.90 -2.12 -10.86
CA ARG A 508 29.18 -2.43 -9.46
C ARG A 508 28.29 -1.64 -8.51
N SER A 509 28.20 -0.34 -8.70
CA SER A 509 27.35 0.53 -7.87
C SER A 509 25.87 0.18 -7.99
N TRP A 510 25.42 -0.22 -9.19
CA TRP A 510 24.06 -0.73 -9.40
C TRP A 510 23.78 -1.99 -8.59
N CYS A 511 24.71 -2.93 -8.57
CA CYS A 511 24.62 -4.16 -7.80
C CYS A 511 24.92 -4.00 -6.29
N GLY A 512 25.36 -2.83 -5.83
CA GLY A 512 25.65 -2.57 -4.43
C GLY A 512 27.03 -2.98 -3.94
N TYR A 513 28.05 -2.94 -4.85
CA TYR A 513 29.46 -3.21 -4.49
C TYR A 513 30.25 -1.93 -4.18
#